data_ced741bce49ff2e7340d385aef256dc8
#
_entry.id   ced741bce49ff2e7340d385aef256dc8
#
_cell.length_a   1.000
_cell.length_b   1.000
_cell.length_c   1.000
_cell.angle_alpha   90.00
_cell.angle_beta   90.00
_cell.angle_gamma   90.00
#
_symmetry.space_group_name_H-M   'P 1'
#
loop_
_entity.id
_entity.type
_entity.pdbx_description
1 polymer ?
#
loop_
_entity_poly.entity_id
_entity_poly.type
_entity_poly.pdbx_seq_one_letter_code
_entity_poly.pdbx_strand_id
1 'polypeptide(L)' 'MDKVLSTGELAQRLKMSKGTLCNWRTAKPKRGPRYIKRKDTGRIYYRLNDILEYEKEQTQIIET' A
#
# COMPACT_ATOMS: atom_id res chain seq x y z
N MET A 1 6.78 -17.31 -4.21
CA MET A 1 6.50 -16.20 -5.12
C MET A 1 5.80 -15.09 -4.36
N ASP A 2 6.26 -13.88 -4.53
CA ASP A 2 5.64 -12.74 -3.88
C ASP A 2 4.35 -12.37 -4.59
N LYS A 3 3.27 -12.30 -3.85
CA LYS A 3 2.00 -11.84 -4.36
C LYS A 3 2.02 -10.32 -4.42
N VAL A 4 1.51 -9.75 -5.51
CA VAL A 4 1.40 -8.31 -5.67
C VAL A 4 -0.07 -7.93 -5.86
N LEU A 5 -0.41 -6.73 -5.38
CA LEU A 5 -1.76 -6.20 -5.50
C LEU A 5 -1.70 -4.89 -6.29
N SER A 6 -2.74 -4.64 -7.08
CA SER A 6 -2.88 -3.36 -7.76
C SER A 6 -3.34 -2.30 -6.75
N THR A 7 -3.27 -1.02 -7.18
CA THR A 7 -3.75 0.07 -6.33
C THR A 7 -5.22 -0.14 -5.92
N GLY A 8 -6.05 -0.57 -6.87
CA GLY A 8 -7.46 -0.82 -6.57
C GLY A 8 -7.66 -1.95 -5.58
N GLU A 9 -6.90 -3.03 -5.74
CA GLU A 9 -6.99 -4.17 -4.83
C GLU A 9 -6.55 -3.77 -3.41
N LEU A 10 -5.47 -2.99 -3.31
CA LEU A 10 -5.02 -2.51 -2.01
C LEU A 10 -6.05 -1.57 -1.38
N ALA A 11 -6.63 -0.69 -2.19
CA ALA A 11 -7.67 0.22 -1.68
C ALA A 11 -8.84 -0.55 -1.08
N GLN A 12 -9.28 -1.62 -1.74
CA GLN A 12 -10.35 -2.47 -1.22
C GLN A 12 -9.93 -3.14 0.08
N ARG A 13 -8.71 -3.64 0.13
CA ARG A 13 -8.19 -4.31 1.33
C ARG A 13 -8.15 -3.36 2.53
N LEU A 14 -7.74 -2.13 2.31
CA LEU A 14 -7.63 -1.13 3.36
C LEU A 14 -8.92 -0.33 3.56
N LYS A 15 -9.94 -0.61 2.76
CA LYS A 15 -11.24 0.06 2.79
C LYS A 15 -11.12 1.57 2.62
N MET A 16 -10.34 1.98 1.62
CA MET A 16 -10.14 3.39 1.29
C MET A 16 -10.19 3.59 -0.22
N SER A 17 -10.16 4.85 -0.66
CA SER A 17 -10.23 5.17 -2.08
C SER A 17 -8.85 5.08 -2.75
N LYS A 18 -8.85 4.86 -4.06
CA LYS A 18 -7.61 4.89 -4.84
C LYS A 18 -6.96 6.28 -4.78
N GLY A 19 -7.77 7.33 -4.70
CA GLY A 19 -7.26 8.69 -4.59
C GLY A 19 -6.43 8.89 -3.33
N THR A 20 -6.85 8.29 -2.23
CA THR A 20 -6.10 8.36 -0.98
C THR A 20 -4.72 7.72 -1.14
N LEU A 21 -4.65 6.55 -1.77
CA LEU A 21 -3.37 5.89 -2.02
C LEU A 21 -2.48 6.70 -2.94
N CYS A 22 -3.07 7.34 -3.96
CA CYS A 22 -2.33 8.21 -4.85
C CYS A 22 -1.74 9.39 -4.09
N ASN A 23 -2.52 10.01 -3.21
CA ASN A 23 -2.04 11.11 -2.38
C ASN A 23 -0.90 10.67 -1.47
N TRP A 24 -0.97 9.47 -0.93
CA TRP A 24 0.09 8.94 -0.08
C TRP A 24 1.42 8.81 -0.83
N ARG A 25 1.35 8.39 -2.11
CA ARG A 25 2.57 8.24 -2.91
C ARG A 25 3.25 9.57 -3.21
N THR A 26 2.47 10.64 -3.29
CA THR A 26 3.00 11.98 -3.57
C THR A 26 3.24 12.81 -2.32
N ALA A 27 2.80 12.32 -1.16
CA ALA A 27 2.97 13.04 0.09
C ALA A 27 4.45 13.12 0.50
N LYS A 28 4.80 14.16 1.24
CA LYS A 28 6.15 14.33 1.79
C LYS A 28 6.06 14.46 3.30
N PRO A 29 6.56 13.50 4.08
CA PRO A 29 7.15 12.24 3.62
C PRO A 29 6.10 11.30 3.04
N LYS A 30 6.56 10.35 2.23
CA LYS A 30 5.67 9.37 1.63
C LYS A 30 5.00 8.51 2.69
N ARG A 31 3.73 8.21 2.46
CA ARG A 31 2.94 7.40 3.39
C ARG A 31 2.50 6.11 2.74
N GLY A 32 2.11 5.16 3.57
CA GLY A 32 1.60 3.88 3.11
C GLY A 32 2.71 2.88 2.82
N PRO A 33 2.33 1.69 2.32
CA PRO A 33 3.31 0.65 2.05
C PRO A 33 4.18 1.01 0.84
N ARG A 34 5.32 0.35 0.76
CA ARG A 34 6.20 0.50 -0.39
C ARG A 34 5.51 -0.01 -1.64
N TYR A 35 5.83 0.58 -2.79
CA TYR A 35 5.22 0.21 -4.05
C TYR A 35 6.26 0.00 -5.13
N ILE A 36 5.83 -0.69 -6.19
CA ILE A 36 6.65 -0.95 -7.36
C ILE A 36 6.00 -0.24 -8.54
N LYS A 37 6.77 0.54 -9.28
CA LYS A 37 6.30 1.16 -10.51
C LYS A 37 6.91 0.43 -11.69
N ARG A 38 6.08 -0.11 -12.56
CA ARG A 38 6.54 -0.79 -13.77
C ARG A 38 6.93 0.25 -14.82
N LYS A 39 8.13 0.11 -15.35
CA LYS A 39 8.64 1.06 -16.34
C LYS A 39 7.91 0.95 -17.69
N ASP A 40 7.49 -0.26 -18.05
CA ASP A 40 6.86 -0.52 -19.34
C ASP A 40 5.42 0.00 -19.41
N THR A 41 4.66 -0.12 -18.35
CA THR A 41 3.25 0.27 -18.32
C THR A 41 2.97 1.49 -17.46
N GLY A 42 3.90 1.87 -16.58
CA GLY A 42 3.70 2.94 -15.62
C GLY A 42 2.74 2.57 -14.49
N ARG A 43 2.29 1.34 -14.44
CA ARG A 43 1.34 0.89 -13.40
C ARG A 43 2.04 0.71 -12.05
N ILE A 44 1.27 0.93 -11.00
CA ILE A 44 1.73 0.79 -9.62
C ILE A 44 1.20 -0.51 -9.03
N TYR A 45 2.10 -1.24 -8.38
CA TYR A 45 1.75 -2.47 -7.67
C TYR A 45 2.35 -2.45 -6.27
N TYR A 46 1.73 -3.16 -5.36
CA TYR A 46 2.18 -3.27 -3.98
C TYR A 46 2.47 -4.74 -3.67
N ARG A 47 3.63 -5.02 -3.08
CA ARG A 47 3.95 -6.38 -2.65
C ARG A 47 3.17 -6.71 -1.39
N LEU A 48 2.64 -7.93 -1.33
CA LEU A 48 1.88 -8.36 -0.17
C LEU A 48 2.72 -8.27 1.11
N ASN A 49 4.00 -8.66 1.04
CA ASN A 49 4.88 -8.58 2.21
C ASN A 49 4.99 -7.15 2.73
N ASP A 50 5.14 -6.19 1.83
CA ASP A 50 5.23 -4.77 2.22
C ASP A 50 3.91 -4.28 2.82
N ILE A 51 2.79 -4.76 2.29
CA ILE A 51 1.46 -4.43 2.82
C ILE A 51 1.31 -4.98 4.24
N LEU A 52 1.72 -6.21 4.45
CA LEU A 52 1.61 -6.85 5.76
C LEU A 52 2.47 -6.13 6.80
N GLU A 53 3.68 -5.72 6.42
CA GLU A 53 4.53 -4.94 7.31
C GLU A 53 3.90 -3.60 7.66
N TYR A 54 3.32 -2.93 6.65
CA TYR A 54 2.64 -1.66 6.87
C TYR A 54 1.46 -1.82 7.83
N GLU A 55 0.62 -2.84 7.59
CA GLU A 55 -0.52 -3.09 8.46
C GLU A 55 -0.08 -3.39 9.90
N LYS A 56 1.03 -4.12 10.04
CA LYS A 56 1.58 -4.43 11.36
C LYS A 56 2.03 -3.17 12.09
N GLU A 57 2.66 -2.25 11.39
CA GLU A 57 3.12 -0.98 11.98
C GLU A 57 1.96 -0.08 12.38
N GLN A 58 0.86 -0.13 11.62
CA GLN A 58 -0.31 0.71 11.87
C GLN A 58 -1.25 0.12 12.92
N THR A 59 -1.09 -1.15 13.25
CA THR A 59 -1.96 -1.82 14.21
C THR A 59 -1.33 -1.75 15.60
N GLN A 60 -2.04 -1.14 16.52
CA GLN A 60 -1.65 -1.14 17.92
C GLN A 60 -2.49 -2.15 18.67
N ILE A 61 -1.82 -3.06 19.34
CA ILE A 61 -2.49 -3.99 20.23
C ILE A 61 -2.50 -3.37 21.62
N ILE A 62 -3.67 -2.98 22.05
CA ILE A 62 -3.83 -2.39 23.40
C ILE A 62 -4.27 -3.51 24.33
N GLU A 63 -3.35 -3.93 25.17
CA GLU A 63 -3.65 -4.90 26.22
C GLU A 63 -4.07 -4.17 27.47
N THR A 64 -5.28 -4.46 27.90
CA THR A 64 -5.82 -3.91 29.13
C THR A 64 -5.74 -4.94 30.26
#